data_48da74dac8e4669f5ff705ddf9a02c75
#
_entry.id   48da74dac8e4669f5ff705ddf9a02c75
#
_cell.length_a   1.000
_cell.length_b   1.000
_cell.length_c   1.000
_cell.angle_alpha   90.00
_cell.angle_beta   90.00
_cell.angle_gamma   90.00
#
_symmetry.space_group_name_H-M   'P 1'
#
loop_
_entity.id
_entity.type
_entity.pdbx_description
1 polymer ?
#
loop_
_entity_poly.entity_id
_entity_poly.type
_entity_poly.pdbx_seq_one_letter_code
_entity_poly.pdbx_strand_id
1 'polypeptide(L)'
;MIPAARRPFRDDLRARLIRNADLVPCRTAFIDSRTPGSDRKENFTLIGRGVSESPEQHVHITLPHGFNIGGARQPPHCVNSQHYHETAEAFFAHSGTWAVTTGERGDEGRAELPTGSLISVPAHVFRGFENIGEDVGFLYFMLGGDDPGRVTWAPDVLEKARDHGLILMETGRLIDTLAGQSMARDERPQAPTPRDELDRIVVHLDDTAMRQVVVSLEEARAFDSAVSAPGVVEAAMIGPANPAERAPAGKLDWRHGFVARSLSLEPRAASPRHRRAEPEVIFLHEGALFIEVEGESIELAPGDTFSVPTGAVRRFRAEGRRAVALVTRGSDHPAKAELDG
;
A
#
# COMPACT_ATOMS: atom_id res chain seq x y z
N MET A 1 -23.93 20.73 -31.19
CA MET A 1 -22.61 21.24 -30.78
C MET A 1 -22.55 21.23 -29.25
N ILE A 2 -22.14 20.10 -28.66
CA ILE A 2 -21.86 19.96 -27.21
C ILE A 2 -20.46 19.36 -27.10
N PRO A 3 -19.44 20.16 -26.85
CA PRO A 3 -18.16 19.56 -26.51
C PRO A 3 -17.42 20.19 -25.32
N ALA A 4 -17.94 21.18 -24.62
CA ALA A 4 -17.17 21.88 -23.58
C ALA A 4 -17.20 21.21 -22.20
N ALA A 5 -18.14 20.29 -21.91
CA ALA A 5 -18.28 19.67 -20.60
C ALA A 5 -17.44 18.38 -20.40
N ARG A 6 -16.92 17.79 -21.49
CA ARG A 6 -16.15 16.52 -21.39
C ARG A 6 -14.66 16.69 -21.07
N ARG A 7 -14.05 17.83 -21.36
CA ARG A 7 -12.62 18.07 -21.09
C ARG A 7 -12.25 18.05 -19.61
N PRO A 8 -12.97 18.74 -18.72
CA PRO A 8 -12.62 18.74 -17.30
C PRO A 8 -12.64 17.35 -16.66
N PHE A 9 -13.62 16.51 -17.00
CA PHE A 9 -13.74 15.16 -16.46
C PHE A 9 -12.63 14.22 -16.95
N ARG A 10 -12.23 14.31 -18.20
CA ARG A 10 -11.13 13.52 -18.77
C ARG A 10 -9.79 13.87 -18.14
N ASP A 11 -9.54 15.13 -17.85
CA ASP A 11 -8.34 15.60 -17.18
C ASP A 11 -8.34 15.15 -15.71
N ASP A 12 -9.50 15.12 -15.04
CA ASP A 12 -9.64 14.54 -13.69
C ASP A 12 -9.32 13.03 -13.69
N LEU A 13 -9.77 12.26 -14.68
CA LEU A 13 -9.43 10.84 -14.78
C LEU A 13 -7.93 10.60 -15.00
N ARG A 14 -7.28 11.45 -15.79
CA ARG A 14 -5.82 11.37 -15.98
C ARG A 14 -5.05 11.67 -14.71
N ALA A 15 -5.50 12.65 -13.93
CA ALA A 15 -4.90 12.98 -12.63
C ALA A 15 -5.08 11.86 -11.57
N ARG A 16 -5.95 10.88 -11.84
CA ARG A 16 -6.20 9.72 -10.99
C ARG A 16 -5.46 8.46 -11.43
N LEU A 17 -4.72 8.53 -12.53
CA LEU A 17 -3.93 7.44 -13.08
C LEU A 17 -2.45 7.65 -12.77
N ILE A 18 -1.86 6.71 -12.06
CA ILE A 18 -0.42 6.66 -11.77
C ILE A 18 0.16 5.53 -12.59
N ARG A 19 1.01 5.86 -13.56
CA ARG A 19 1.77 4.88 -14.31
C ARG A 19 2.98 4.42 -13.51
N ASN A 20 3.25 3.13 -13.53
CA ASN A 20 4.46 2.59 -12.89
C ASN A 20 5.75 3.24 -13.44
N ALA A 21 5.75 3.57 -14.73
CA ALA A 21 6.88 4.24 -15.38
C ALA A 21 7.07 5.71 -14.95
N ASP A 22 6.00 6.35 -14.46
CA ASP A 22 6.00 7.77 -14.08
C ASP A 22 6.15 7.97 -12.55
N LEU A 23 6.43 6.89 -11.81
CA LEU A 23 6.64 6.96 -10.37
C LEU A 23 7.85 7.83 -10.02
N VAL A 24 7.62 8.84 -9.18
CA VAL A 24 8.66 9.75 -8.69
C VAL A 24 9.20 9.24 -7.35
N PRO A 25 10.44 8.71 -7.31
CA PRO A 25 11.01 8.15 -6.10
C PRO A 25 11.51 9.23 -5.14
N CYS A 26 11.31 9.01 -3.84
CA CYS A 26 12.05 9.68 -2.78
C CYS A 26 13.10 8.71 -2.21
N ARG A 27 14.38 9.04 -2.36
CA ARG A 27 15.50 8.23 -1.84
C ARG A 27 15.92 8.63 -0.42
N THR A 28 15.34 9.72 0.09
CA THR A 28 15.57 10.24 1.44
C THR A 28 14.27 10.30 2.23
N ALA A 29 13.33 9.39 1.94
CA ALA A 29 12.01 9.38 2.54
C ALA A 29 12.04 9.16 4.05
N PHE A 30 13.02 8.41 4.54
CA PHE A 30 13.10 7.93 5.92
C PHE A 30 14.50 8.07 6.50
N ILE A 31 14.57 8.10 7.84
CA ILE A 31 15.80 8.28 8.59
C ILE A 31 16.88 7.23 8.26
N ASP A 32 16.51 6.02 7.89
CA ASP A 32 17.46 4.95 7.55
C ASP A 32 17.99 5.00 6.11
N SER A 33 17.59 6.01 5.33
CA SER A 33 17.92 6.11 3.90
C SER A 33 19.40 6.20 3.56
N ARG A 34 20.26 6.42 4.55
CA ARG A 34 21.73 6.41 4.39
C ARG A 34 22.43 5.30 5.16
N THR A 35 21.68 4.53 5.93
CA THR A 35 22.22 3.39 6.65
C THR A 35 22.61 2.30 5.62
N PRO A 36 23.83 1.72 5.71
CA PRO A 36 24.26 0.66 4.81
C PRO A 36 23.24 -0.48 4.76
N GLY A 37 22.87 -0.88 3.55
CA GLY A 37 21.82 -1.87 3.30
C GLY A 37 20.42 -1.26 3.09
N SER A 38 20.16 -0.03 3.56
CA SER A 38 18.89 0.70 3.32
C SER A 38 19.06 1.85 2.32
N ASP A 39 20.27 2.16 1.91
CA ASP A 39 20.67 3.34 1.14
C ASP A 39 20.35 3.27 -0.36
N ARG A 40 19.80 2.14 -0.83
CA ARG A 40 19.45 1.94 -2.24
C ARG A 40 17.95 1.81 -2.50
N LYS A 41 17.12 2.03 -1.47
CA LYS A 41 15.67 1.95 -1.59
C LYS A 41 15.08 3.20 -2.24
N GLU A 42 14.01 2.99 -2.98
CA GLU A 42 13.17 4.04 -3.53
C GLU A 42 11.78 3.92 -2.90
N ASN A 43 11.29 5.01 -2.32
CA ASN A 43 9.97 5.05 -1.69
C ASN A 43 9.04 5.96 -2.48
N PHE A 44 7.78 5.59 -2.55
CA PHE A 44 6.75 6.29 -3.31
C PHE A 44 5.53 6.52 -2.43
N THR A 45 4.94 7.72 -2.47
CA THR A 45 3.60 7.99 -1.96
C THR A 45 2.66 8.10 -3.15
N LEU A 46 1.81 7.09 -3.33
CA LEU A 46 0.89 7.01 -4.45
C LEU A 46 -0.39 7.79 -4.13
N ILE A 47 -1.01 7.48 -3.00
CA ILE A 47 -2.30 8.07 -2.59
C ILE A 47 -2.25 8.47 -1.13
N GLY A 48 -2.74 9.67 -0.83
CA GLY A 48 -2.82 10.21 0.51
C GLY A 48 -1.52 10.84 0.98
N ARG A 49 -1.46 11.20 2.25
CA ARG A 49 -0.31 11.90 2.86
C ARG A 49 0.93 11.01 2.94
N GLY A 50 0.71 9.69 3.17
CA GLY A 50 1.79 8.76 3.48
C GLY A 50 2.45 9.03 4.84
N VAL A 51 3.58 8.35 5.07
CA VAL A 51 4.35 8.39 6.33
C VAL A 51 5.79 8.88 6.15
N SER A 52 6.11 9.46 4.98
CA SER A 52 7.46 9.96 4.70
C SER A 52 7.86 11.09 5.64
N GLU A 53 9.10 11.07 6.11
CA GLU A 53 9.72 12.11 6.95
C GLU A 53 10.38 13.21 6.12
N SER A 54 10.49 12.99 4.80
CA SER A 54 11.08 13.96 3.89
C SER A 54 10.05 14.95 3.36
N PRO A 55 10.31 16.26 3.45
CA PRO A 55 9.45 17.27 2.84
C PRO A 55 9.51 17.23 1.29
N GLU A 56 10.48 16.55 0.71
CA GLU A 56 10.67 16.41 -0.74
C GLU A 56 9.85 15.25 -1.34
N GLN A 57 9.13 14.49 -0.50
CA GLN A 57 8.32 13.36 -0.96
C GLN A 57 7.22 13.83 -1.92
N HIS A 58 7.29 13.36 -3.16
CA HIS A 58 6.21 13.57 -4.11
C HIS A 58 4.98 12.73 -3.74
N VAL A 59 3.80 13.34 -3.73
CA VAL A 59 2.51 12.67 -3.57
C VAL A 59 1.77 12.70 -4.90
N HIS A 60 1.49 11.53 -5.49
CA HIS A 60 0.88 11.47 -6.83
C HIS A 60 -0.61 11.85 -6.78
N ILE A 61 -1.37 11.34 -5.81
CA ILE A 61 -2.79 11.66 -5.61
C ILE A 61 -3.01 12.10 -4.17
N THR A 62 -3.36 13.37 -3.98
CA THR A 62 -3.60 13.97 -2.65
C THR A 62 -5.04 13.85 -2.16
N LEU A 63 -5.96 13.33 -2.98
CA LEU A 63 -7.35 13.16 -2.61
C LEU A 63 -7.48 12.14 -1.46
N PRO A 64 -8.28 12.45 -0.40
CA PRO A 64 -8.49 11.52 0.70
C PRO A 64 -9.31 10.30 0.26
N HIS A 65 -8.93 9.12 0.75
CA HIS A 65 -9.58 7.84 0.43
C HIS A 65 -10.03 7.07 1.67
N GLY A 66 -9.73 7.59 2.88
CA GLY A 66 -9.86 6.83 4.13
C GLY A 66 -8.74 5.81 4.34
N PHE A 67 -7.74 5.81 3.46
CA PHE A 67 -6.52 5.01 3.52
C PHE A 67 -5.41 5.65 2.68
N ASN A 68 -4.18 5.27 2.96
CA ASN A 68 -3.00 5.70 2.20
C ASN A 68 -2.43 4.53 1.41
N ILE A 69 -1.83 4.83 0.27
CA ILE A 69 -1.12 3.86 -0.57
C ILE A 69 0.28 4.38 -0.89
N GLY A 70 1.26 3.51 -0.76
CA GLY A 70 2.62 3.77 -1.16
C GLY A 70 3.27 2.57 -1.83
N GLY A 71 4.56 2.69 -2.08
CA GLY A 71 5.36 1.62 -2.65
C GLY A 71 6.82 1.74 -2.25
N ALA A 72 7.51 0.61 -2.23
CA ALA A 72 8.95 0.52 -2.08
C ALA A 72 9.53 -0.27 -3.24
N ARG A 73 10.50 0.31 -3.95
CA ARG A 73 11.29 -0.39 -4.98
C ARG A 73 12.69 -0.59 -4.42
N GLN A 74 13.11 -1.84 -4.35
CA GLN A 74 14.38 -2.19 -3.72
C GLN A 74 15.15 -3.21 -4.56
N PRO A 75 16.46 -3.00 -4.74
CA PRO A 75 17.34 -4.03 -5.31
C PRO A 75 17.51 -5.19 -4.32
N PRO A 76 18.10 -6.32 -4.75
CA PRO A 76 18.44 -7.43 -3.87
C PRO A 76 19.21 -6.99 -2.62
N HIS A 77 18.87 -7.60 -1.48
CA HIS A 77 19.46 -7.37 -0.16
C HIS A 77 19.36 -5.92 0.34
N CYS A 78 18.40 -5.16 -0.18
CA CYS A 78 18.08 -3.86 0.37
C CYS A 78 17.00 -3.99 1.44
N VAL A 79 17.23 -3.33 2.57
CA VAL A 79 16.43 -3.47 3.78
C VAL A 79 15.66 -2.19 4.07
N ASN A 80 14.46 -2.30 4.61
CA ASN A 80 13.79 -1.25 5.36
C ASN A 80 13.89 -1.58 6.85
N SER A 81 14.40 -0.65 7.65
CA SER A 81 14.75 -0.88 9.05
C SER A 81 13.52 -1.07 9.93
N GLN A 82 13.73 -1.65 11.13
CA GLN A 82 12.67 -1.98 12.07
C GLN A 82 11.97 -0.71 12.60
N HIS A 83 10.65 -0.68 12.45
CA HIS A 83 9.77 0.40 12.87
C HIS A 83 8.36 -0.13 13.13
N TYR A 84 7.51 0.67 13.78
CA TYR A 84 6.08 0.38 13.85
C TYR A 84 5.24 1.60 13.47
N HIS A 85 3.96 1.36 13.16
CA HIS A 85 2.93 2.36 12.95
C HIS A 85 1.81 2.23 13.98
N GLU A 86 1.05 3.29 14.17
CA GLU A 86 -0.16 3.30 15.00
C GLU A 86 -1.36 2.63 14.30
N THR A 87 -1.26 2.40 12.99
CA THR A 87 -2.24 1.72 12.16
C THR A 87 -1.68 0.40 11.64
N ALA A 88 -2.56 -0.54 11.30
CA ALA A 88 -2.15 -1.74 10.57
C ALA A 88 -1.63 -1.37 9.18
N GLU A 89 -0.57 -2.03 8.76
CA GLU A 89 0.02 -1.87 7.44
C GLU A 89 -0.03 -3.19 6.69
N ALA A 90 -0.50 -3.15 5.45
CA ALA A 90 -0.52 -4.30 4.59
C ALA A 90 0.43 -4.13 3.41
N PHE A 91 1.25 -5.16 3.13
CA PHE A 91 2.21 -5.19 2.01
C PHE A 91 1.79 -6.23 1.00
N PHE A 92 1.75 -5.86 -0.27
CA PHE A 92 1.53 -6.77 -1.39
C PHE A 92 2.80 -6.86 -2.25
N ALA A 93 3.36 -8.04 -2.37
CA ALA A 93 4.53 -8.31 -3.20
C ALA A 93 4.13 -8.32 -4.69
N HIS A 94 4.27 -7.17 -5.37
CA HIS A 94 3.98 -7.07 -6.80
C HIS A 94 5.03 -7.78 -7.63
N SER A 95 6.30 -7.60 -7.29
CA SER A 95 7.44 -8.29 -7.92
C SER A 95 8.55 -8.52 -6.91
N GLY A 96 9.41 -9.50 -7.17
CA GLY A 96 10.47 -9.93 -6.27
C GLY A 96 9.96 -10.89 -5.19
N THR A 97 10.89 -11.32 -4.34
CA THR A 97 10.61 -12.13 -3.15
C THR A 97 11.07 -11.35 -1.94
N TRP A 98 10.19 -11.23 -0.95
CA TRP A 98 10.43 -10.38 0.19
C TRP A 98 10.45 -11.19 1.49
N ALA A 99 11.30 -10.79 2.42
CA ALA A 99 11.21 -11.23 3.81
C ALA A 99 10.68 -10.05 4.65
N VAL A 100 9.68 -10.30 5.47
CA VAL A 100 9.23 -9.38 6.51
C VAL A 100 9.64 -9.99 7.85
N THR A 101 10.35 -9.19 8.66
CA THR A 101 10.83 -9.61 9.99
C THR A 101 10.18 -8.76 11.06
N THR A 102 10.00 -9.31 12.27
CA THR A 102 9.40 -8.63 13.41
C THR A 102 10.34 -8.58 14.61
N GLY A 103 10.01 -7.70 15.57
CA GLY A 103 10.86 -7.40 16.72
C GLY A 103 11.75 -6.19 16.49
N GLU A 104 12.22 -5.58 17.57
CA GLU A 104 13.09 -4.39 17.51
C GLU A 104 14.37 -4.62 16.69
N ARG A 105 14.85 -5.87 16.62
CA ARG A 105 16.06 -6.26 15.90
C ARG A 105 15.77 -7.14 14.67
N GLY A 106 14.49 -7.42 14.41
CA GLY A 106 14.10 -8.34 13.34
C GLY A 106 14.33 -9.81 13.64
N ASP A 107 14.37 -10.20 14.90
CA ASP A 107 14.76 -11.52 15.40
C ASP A 107 13.63 -12.28 16.12
N GLU A 108 12.40 -11.77 16.14
CA GLU A 108 11.25 -12.42 16.79
C GLU A 108 10.47 -13.32 15.85
N GLY A 109 10.22 -12.87 14.64
CA GLY A 109 9.47 -13.63 13.63
C GLY A 109 9.84 -13.23 12.21
N ARG A 110 9.60 -14.15 11.28
CA ARG A 110 9.90 -13.98 9.86
C ARG A 110 8.82 -14.63 8.99
N ALA A 111 8.42 -13.91 7.95
CA ALA A 111 7.62 -14.47 6.86
C ALA A 111 8.23 -14.11 5.50
N GLU A 112 8.17 -15.06 4.57
CA GLU A 112 8.55 -14.81 3.18
C GLU A 112 7.31 -14.53 2.34
N LEU A 113 7.42 -13.54 1.49
CA LEU A 113 6.37 -13.10 0.58
C LEU A 113 6.84 -13.28 -0.86
N PRO A 114 6.51 -14.39 -1.50
CA PRO A 114 6.67 -14.50 -2.94
C PRO A 114 5.72 -13.52 -3.66
N THR A 115 6.03 -13.22 -4.91
CA THR A 115 5.17 -12.43 -5.80
C THR A 115 3.72 -12.91 -5.74
N GLY A 116 2.76 -11.99 -5.64
CA GLY A 116 1.34 -12.29 -5.49
C GLY A 116 0.87 -12.60 -4.06
N SER A 117 1.76 -12.46 -3.06
CA SER A 117 1.40 -12.60 -1.65
C SER A 117 1.21 -11.26 -0.97
N LEU A 118 0.34 -11.24 0.02
CA LEU A 118 0.04 -10.10 0.87
C LEU A 118 0.25 -10.48 2.34
N ILE A 119 0.90 -9.60 3.11
CA ILE A 119 0.96 -9.68 4.57
C ILE A 119 0.29 -8.45 5.16
N SER A 120 -0.38 -8.59 6.31
CA SER A 120 -0.80 -7.46 7.11
C SER A 120 -0.17 -7.52 8.48
N VAL A 121 0.59 -6.51 8.83
CA VAL A 121 1.22 -6.36 10.13
C VAL A 121 0.35 -5.48 11.01
N PRO A 122 -0.11 -5.95 12.17
CA PRO A 122 -0.89 -5.14 13.11
C PRO A 122 -0.15 -3.90 13.58
N ALA A 123 -0.91 -2.93 14.10
CA ALA A 123 -0.34 -1.75 14.76
C ALA A 123 0.61 -2.16 15.91
N HIS A 124 1.60 -1.32 16.17
CA HIS A 124 2.58 -1.49 17.27
C HIS A 124 3.45 -2.75 17.19
N VAL A 125 3.51 -3.45 16.06
CA VAL A 125 4.48 -4.49 15.81
C VAL A 125 5.70 -3.88 15.14
N PHE A 126 6.88 -4.00 15.74
CA PHE A 126 8.12 -3.68 15.03
C PHE A 126 8.30 -4.62 13.85
N ARG A 127 8.46 -4.04 12.65
CA ARG A 127 8.69 -4.76 11.40
C ARG A 127 9.71 -4.05 10.53
N GLY A 128 10.43 -4.85 9.81
CA GLY A 128 11.29 -4.46 8.69
C GLY A 128 11.05 -5.41 7.54
N PHE A 129 11.54 -5.06 6.36
CA PHE A 129 11.45 -5.93 5.21
C PHE A 129 12.71 -5.84 4.34
N GLU A 130 13.02 -6.92 3.64
CA GLU A 130 14.16 -7.06 2.76
C GLU A 130 13.70 -7.68 1.44
N ASN A 131 14.22 -7.18 0.32
CA ASN A 131 14.14 -7.91 -0.93
C ASN A 131 15.19 -9.04 -0.93
N ILE A 132 14.74 -10.27 -0.72
CA ILE A 132 15.59 -11.48 -0.73
C ILE A 132 15.65 -12.16 -2.09
N GLY A 133 15.00 -11.57 -3.12
CA GLY A 133 15.07 -12.05 -4.49
C GLY A 133 16.36 -11.64 -5.19
N GLU A 134 16.50 -12.07 -6.44
CA GLU A 134 17.69 -11.81 -7.28
C GLU A 134 17.57 -10.52 -8.13
N ASP A 135 16.33 -10.03 -8.30
CA ASP A 135 16.00 -8.86 -9.12
C ASP A 135 15.44 -7.71 -8.27
N VAL A 136 15.32 -6.53 -8.88
CA VAL A 136 14.64 -5.39 -8.26
C VAL A 136 13.18 -5.73 -8.04
N GLY A 137 12.74 -5.68 -6.77
CA GLY A 137 11.38 -5.93 -6.37
C GLY A 137 10.56 -4.66 -6.15
N PHE A 138 9.24 -4.78 -6.26
CA PHE A 138 8.29 -3.73 -5.92
C PHE A 138 7.28 -4.25 -4.89
N LEU A 139 7.27 -3.61 -3.73
CA LEU A 139 6.35 -3.86 -2.63
C LEU A 139 5.32 -2.72 -2.59
N TYR A 140 4.05 -3.04 -2.77
CA TYR A 140 2.93 -2.10 -2.70
C TYR A 140 2.33 -2.16 -1.30
N PHE A 141 2.10 -1.02 -0.64
CA PHE A 141 1.59 -1.02 0.72
C PHE A 141 0.39 -0.11 0.93
N MET A 142 -0.41 -0.47 1.92
CA MET A 142 -1.65 0.18 2.32
C MET A 142 -1.64 0.43 3.82
N LEU A 143 -2.04 1.64 4.24
CA LEU A 143 -2.22 2.01 5.65
C LEU A 143 -3.62 2.60 5.84
N GLY A 144 -4.30 2.24 6.92
CA GLY A 144 -5.63 2.75 7.24
C GLY A 144 -5.64 4.23 7.65
N GLY A 145 -6.77 4.89 7.39
CA GLY A 145 -7.00 6.29 7.72
C GLY A 145 -6.39 7.27 6.72
N ASP A 146 -6.88 8.51 6.69
CA ASP A 146 -6.30 9.58 5.88
C ASP A 146 -5.02 10.16 6.52
N ASP A 147 -4.89 10.05 7.85
CA ASP A 147 -3.66 10.31 8.58
C ASP A 147 -3.17 8.98 9.20
N PRO A 148 -2.15 8.34 8.62
CA PRO A 148 -1.63 7.06 9.11
C PRO A 148 -0.70 7.21 10.33
N GLY A 149 -0.54 8.42 10.86
CA GLY A 149 0.36 8.72 11.98
C GLY A 149 1.82 8.85 11.55
N ARG A 150 2.71 8.58 12.50
CA ARG A 150 4.17 8.67 12.31
C ARG A 150 4.79 7.27 12.26
N VAL A 151 6.00 7.23 11.74
CA VAL A 151 6.89 6.08 11.89
C VAL A 151 7.55 6.14 13.26
N THR A 152 7.45 5.09 14.05
CA THR A 152 8.24 4.94 15.27
C THR A 152 9.35 3.92 15.04
N TRP A 153 10.57 4.39 15.03
CA TRP A 153 11.75 3.59 14.75
C TRP A 153 12.23 2.83 15.97
N ALA A 154 12.75 1.63 15.75
CA ALA A 154 13.46 0.91 16.79
C ALA A 154 14.65 1.75 17.31
N PRO A 155 14.99 1.69 18.62
CA PRO A 155 15.98 2.56 19.22
C PRO A 155 17.34 2.59 18.50
N ASP A 156 17.85 1.45 18.07
CA ASP A 156 19.14 1.35 17.39
C ASP A 156 19.13 1.95 15.96
N VAL A 157 17.96 2.05 15.33
CA VAL A 157 17.83 2.69 14.00
C VAL A 157 18.10 4.18 14.09
N LEU A 158 17.59 4.84 15.15
CA LEU A 158 17.84 6.27 15.39
C LEU A 158 19.33 6.56 15.63
N GLU A 159 20.04 5.66 16.30
CA GLU A 159 21.49 5.79 16.54
C GLU A 159 22.27 5.58 15.23
N LYS A 160 22.02 4.49 14.53
CA LYS A 160 22.67 4.19 13.25
C LYS A 160 22.47 5.30 12.23
N ALA A 161 21.27 5.87 12.14
CA ALA A 161 20.98 6.94 11.20
C ALA A 161 21.82 8.21 11.49
N ARG A 162 21.97 8.55 12.78
CA ARG A 162 22.80 9.68 13.22
C ARG A 162 24.26 9.50 12.82
N ASP A 163 24.80 8.29 12.96
CA ASP A 163 26.16 7.95 12.54
C ASP A 163 26.36 8.13 11.03
N HIS A 164 25.27 8.06 10.24
CA HIS A 164 25.25 8.24 8.79
C HIS A 164 24.70 9.62 8.36
N GLY A 165 24.62 10.57 9.28
CA GLY A 165 24.31 11.96 8.98
C GLY A 165 22.84 12.31 8.86
N LEU A 166 21.91 11.42 9.22
CA LEU A 166 20.48 11.70 9.27
C LEU A 166 19.98 11.77 10.70
N ILE A 167 19.27 12.85 11.04
CA ILE A 167 18.72 13.09 12.37
C ILE A 167 17.25 13.41 12.25
N LEU A 168 16.39 12.59 12.85
CA LEU A 168 14.96 12.87 12.97
C LEU A 168 14.73 13.77 14.19
N MET A 169 13.96 14.84 14.00
CA MET A 169 13.62 15.79 15.05
C MET A 169 12.27 15.43 15.69
N GLU A 170 12.04 15.85 16.95
CA GLU A 170 10.75 15.69 17.64
C GLU A 170 9.57 16.28 16.84
N THR A 171 9.85 17.27 15.98
CA THR A 171 8.87 17.85 15.04
C THR A 171 8.51 16.93 13.87
N GLY A 172 9.22 15.81 13.67
CA GLY A 172 9.12 14.92 12.51
C GLY A 172 9.94 15.41 11.31
N ARG A 173 10.70 16.50 11.43
CA ARG A 173 11.60 17.01 10.39
C ARG A 173 12.88 16.16 10.35
N LEU A 174 13.24 15.68 9.17
CA LEU A 174 14.51 15.01 8.93
C LEU A 174 15.59 16.06 8.60
N ILE A 175 16.72 15.98 9.27
CA ILE A 175 17.91 16.80 9.03
C ILE A 175 18.99 15.94 8.38
N ASP A 176 19.55 16.46 7.30
CA ASP A 176 20.68 15.90 6.59
C ASP A 176 21.95 16.70 6.87
N THR A 177 22.75 16.24 7.82
CA THR A 177 24.01 16.93 8.22
C THR A 177 25.08 16.84 7.14
N LEU A 178 25.05 15.79 6.31
CA LEU A 178 25.99 15.64 5.19
C LEU A 178 25.66 16.58 4.02
N ALA A 179 24.40 16.99 3.90
CA ALA A 179 23.97 18.03 2.97
C ALA A 179 24.16 19.45 3.56
N GLY A 180 24.80 19.58 4.73
CA GLY A 180 25.06 20.87 5.38
C GLY A 180 23.86 21.45 6.14
N GLN A 181 22.78 20.67 6.34
CA GLN A 181 21.67 21.09 7.17
C GLN A 181 22.07 21.05 8.66
N SER A 182 21.48 21.93 9.46
CA SER A 182 21.73 22.01 10.90
C SER A 182 20.41 22.12 11.67
N MET A 183 20.45 21.72 12.92
CA MET A 183 19.35 21.91 13.87
C MET A 183 19.16 23.40 14.17
N ALA A 184 17.92 23.85 14.25
CA ALA A 184 17.60 25.14 14.81
C ALA A 184 17.88 25.14 16.34
N ARG A 185 18.03 26.34 16.93
CA ARG A 185 18.46 26.49 18.34
C ARG A 185 17.48 25.87 19.35
N ASP A 186 16.22 25.78 18.97
CA ASP A 186 15.09 25.29 19.76
C ASP A 186 14.62 23.87 19.34
N GLU A 187 15.24 23.31 18.31
CA GLU A 187 14.91 21.92 17.86
C GLU A 187 15.66 20.89 18.71
N ARG A 188 15.02 19.75 18.91
CA ARG A 188 15.60 18.58 19.59
C ARG A 188 15.52 17.35 18.72
N PRO A 189 16.58 16.53 18.69
CA PRO A 189 16.51 15.21 18.10
C PRO A 189 15.45 14.37 18.80
N GLN A 190 14.71 13.57 18.02
CA GLN A 190 13.79 12.60 18.59
C GLN A 190 14.55 11.60 19.46
N ALA A 191 14.14 11.50 20.72
CA ALA A 191 14.64 10.47 21.60
C ALA A 191 14.03 9.11 21.24
N PRO A 192 14.74 8.00 21.46
CA PRO A 192 14.14 6.67 21.41
C PRO A 192 12.93 6.59 22.35
N THR A 193 11.91 5.83 21.95
CA THR A 193 10.75 5.56 22.81
C THR A 193 11.24 4.90 24.12
N PRO A 194 10.81 5.38 25.29
CA PRO A 194 11.22 4.82 26.57
C PRO A 194 10.90 3.32 26.69
N ARG A 195 11.78 2.56 27.34
CA ARG A 195 11.63 1.09 27.45
C ARG A 195 10.32 0.66 28.10
N ASP A 196 9.92 1.33 29.17
CA ASP A 196 8.66 1.08 29.87
C ASP A 196 7.41 1.39 29.03
N GLU A 197 7.53 2.28 28.07
CA GLU A 197 6.48 2.54 27.08
C GLU A 197 6.45 1.43 26.02
N LEU A 198 7.59 1.05 25.46
CA LEU A 198 7.68 -0.06 24.51
C LEU A 198 7.12 -1.36 25.13
N ASP A 199 7.49 -1.68 26.38
CA ASP A 199 7.02 -2.88 27.06
C ASP A 199 5.48 -2.91 27.27
N ARG A 200 4.81 -1.76 27.20
CA ARG A 200 3.35 -1.67 27.31
C ARG A 200 2.60 -1.71 25.99
N ILE A 201 3.19 -1.19 24.91
CA ILE A 201 2.46 -0.97 23.65
C ILE A 201 2.88 -1.90 22.54
N VAL A 202 4.11 -2.42 22.57
CA VAL A 202 4.62 -3.29 21.49
C VAL A 202 3.89 -4.62 21.48
N VAL A 203 3.47 -5.01 20.31
CA VAL A 203 2.87 -6.33 20.02
C VAL A 203 3.94 -7.21 19.40
N HIS A 204 4.09 -8.43 19.91
CA HIS A 204 5.08 -9.39 19.47
C HIS A 204 4.45 -10.43 18.54
N LEU A 205 5.08 -10.67 17.39
CA LEU A 205 4.69 -11.72 16.46
C LEU A 205 5.88 -12.64 16.20
N ASP A 206 5.77 -13.87 16.65
CA ASP A 206 6.73 -14.93 16.33
C ASP A 206 6.51 -15.53 14.93
N ASP A 207 7.37 -16.45 14.50
CA ASP A 207 7.25 -17.13 13.22
C ASP A 207 5.89 -17.80 12.99
N THR A 208 5.26 -18.28 14.06
CA THR A 208 3.95 -18.95 13.96
C THR A 208 2.85 -17.90 13.68
N ALA A 209 2.85 -16.81 14.41
CA ALA A 209 1.93 -15.70 14.20
C ALA A 209 2.16 -15.04 12.84
N MET A 210 3.42 -14.89 12.41
CA MET A 210 3.74 -14.32 11.09
C MET A 210 3.15 -15.12 9.93
N ARG A 211 3.10 -16.46 10.02
CA ARG A 211 2.44 -17.28 9.00
C ARG A 211 0.93 -17.10 8.94
N GLN A 212 0.29 -16.68 10.03
CA GLN A 212 -1.16 -16.44 10.07
C GLN A 212 -1.56 -15.11 9.43
N VAL A 213 -0.64 -14.16 9.35
CA VAL A 213 -0.89 -12.81 8.80
C VAL A 213 -0.50 -12.66 7.33
N VAL A 214 -0.22 -13.77 6.64
CA VAL A 214 0.07 -13.82 5.18
C VAL A 214 -1.08 -14.48 4.44
N VAL A 215 -1.41 -13.96 3.26
CA VAL A 215 -2.37 -14.54 2.32
C VAL A 215 -1.84 -14.41 0.89
N SER A 216 -1.88 -15.48 0.11
CA SER A 216 -1.60 -15.42 -1.34
C SER A 216 -2.85 -15.14 -2.16
N LEU A 217 -2.67 -14.77 -3.43
CA LEU A 217 -3.79 -14.65 -4.37
C LEU A 217 -4.56 -15.97 -4.53
N GLU A 218 -3.89 -17.11 -4.39
CA GLU A 218 -4.50 -18.45 -4.48
C GLU A 218 -5.32 -18.79 -3.23
N GLU A 219 -4.91 -18.32 -2.05
CA GLU A 219 -5.62 -18.50 -0.78
C GLU A 219 -6.78 -17.53 -0.60
N ALA A 220 -6.89 -16.48 -1.45
CA ALA A 220 -7.99 -15.52 -1.38
C ALA A 220 -9.35 -16.21 -1.57
N ARG A 221 -10.34 -15.82 -0.76
CA ARG A 221 -11.66 -16.46 -0.71
C ARG A 221 -12.58 -15.86 -1.76
N ALA A 222 -12.76 -16.57 -2.87
CA ALA A 222 -13.67 -16.16 -3.96
C ALA A 222 -15.12 -16.10 -3.47
N PHE A 223 -15.89 -15.13 -3.99
CA PHE A 223 -17.30 -14.97 -3.67
C PHE A 223 -18.09 -14.37 -4.85
N ASP A 224 -19.40 -14.60 -4.84
CA ASP A 224 -20.31 -14.03 -5.82
C ASP A 224 -20.75 -12.62 -5.39
N SER A 225 -20.03 -11.63 -5.90
CA SER A 225 -20.30 -10.21 -5.66
C SER A 225 -21.23 -9.60 -6.72
N ALA A 226 -21.64 -8.35 -6.52
CA ALA A 226 -22.44 -7.64 -7.53
C ALA A 226 -21.65 -7.38 -8.84
N VAL A 227 -20.32 -7.49 -8.83
CA VAL A 227 -19.48 -7.30 -10.02
C VAL A 227 -19.08 -8.63 -10.68
N SER A 228 -19.47 -9.76 -10.10
CA SER A 228 -19.23 -11.09 -10.69
C SER A 228 -19.98 -11.28 -11.99
N ALA A 229 -19.32 -11.92 -12.94
CA ALA A 229 -19.85 -12.29 -14.26
C ALA A 229 -19.06 -13.52 -14.76
N PRO A 230 -19.47 -14.17 -15.86
CA PRO A 230 -18.66 -15.23 -16.46
C PRO A 230 -17.22 -14.78 -16.72
N GLY A 231 -16.25 -15.46 -16.09
CA GLY A 231 -14.84 -15.12 -16.15
C GLY A 231 -14.41 -13.89 -15.31
N VAL A 232 -15.26 -13.32 -14.47
CA VAL A 232 -14.94 -12.25 -13.52
C VAL A 232 -15.13 -12.77 -12.10
N VAL A 233 -14.04 -12.82 -11.34
CA VAL A 233 -14.04 -13.31 -9.95
C VAL A 233 -13.43 -12.28 -9.03
N GLU A 234 -14.12 -11.99 -7.95
CA GLU A 234 -13.63 -11.21 -6.83
C GLU A 234 -13.34 -12.16 -5.65
N ALA A 235 -12.20 -11.96 -4.95
CA ALA A 235 -11.86 -12.79 -3.80
C ALA A 235 -11.34 -11.95 -2.62
N ALA A 236 -11.79 -12.31 -1.40
CA ALA A 236 -11.48 -11.59 -0.17
C ALA A 236 -10.09 -11.96 0.35
N MET A 237 -9.25 -10.95 0.59
CA MET A 237 -7.91 -11.07 1.21
C MET A 237 -7.89 -10.42 2.59
N ILE A 238 -8.30 -9.14 2.70
CA ILE A 238 -8.36 -8.35 3.94
C ILE A 238 -9.79 -7.91 4.20
N GLY A 239 -10.19 -7.97 5.45
CA GLY A 239 -11.41 -7.40 6.01
C GLY A 239 -12.40 -8.42 6.56
N PRO A 240 -13.29 -7.98 7.45
CA PRO A 240 -14.31 -8.84 8.04
C PRO A 240 -15.34 -9.29 7.00
N ALA A 241 -16.15 -10.30 7.35
CA ALA A 241 -17.26 -10.70 6.51
C ALA A 241 -18.24 -9.52 6.31
N ASN A 242 -18.70 -9.34 5.08
CA ASN A 242 -19.66 -8.29 4.72
C ASN A 242 -20.90 -8.87 4.04
N PRO A 243 -21.98 -9.14 4.80
CA PRO A 243 -23.20 -9.72 4.24
C PRO A 243 -23.86 -8.85 3.15
N ALA A 244 -23.70 -7.52 3.21
CA ALA A 244 -24.25 -6.61 2.19
C ALA A 244 -23.66 -6.87 0.80
N GLU A 245 -22.38 -7.21 0.73
CA GLU A 245 -21.70 -7.59 -0.49
C GLU A 245 -21.69 -9.11 -0.75
N ARG A 246 -22.23 -9.93 0.16
CA ARG A 246 -22.05 -11.39 0.21
C ARG A 246 -20.57 -11.80 0.35
N ALA A 247 -19.70 -10.90 0.80
CA ALA A 247 -18.29 -11.17 0.93
C ALA A 247 -18.01 -12.00 2.20
N PRO A 248 -17.26 -13.11 2.09
CA PRO A 248 -16.73 -13.80 3.26
C PRO A 248 -15.67 -12.93 3.93
N ALA A 249 -15.34 -13.24 5.19
CA ALA A 249 -14.15 -12.68 5.78
C ALA A 249 -12.91 -13.06 4.94
N GLY A 250 -11.98 -12.14 4.77
CA GLY A 250 -10.65 -12.45 4.25
C GLY A 250 -9.92 -13.43 5.18
N LYS A 251 -8.76 -13.93 4.77
CA LYS A 251 -7.87 -14.64 5.70
C LYS A 251 -7.39 -13.69 6.80
N LEU A 252 -7.21 -12.42 6.45
CA LEU A 252 -6.83 -11.31 7.33
C LEU A 252 -8.11 -10.55 7.69
N ASP A 253 -8.86 -11.04 8.67
CA ASP A 253 -10.26 -10.67 8.92
C ASP A 253 -10.48 -9.51 9.91
N TRP A 254 -9.42 -8.96 10.49
CA TRP A 254 -9.52 -7.81 11.40
C TRP A 254 -9.70 -6.47 10.66
N ARG A 255 -10.07 -5.45 11.39
CA ARG A 255 -10.34 -4.11 10.84
C ARG A 255 -9.06 -3.38 10.49
N HIS A 256 -9.04 -2.80 9.28
CA HIS A 256 -7.94 -1.99 8.75
C HIS A 256 -8.38 -0.57 8.40
N GLY A 257 -9.70 -0.27 8.43
CA GLY A 257 -10.29 0.93 7.85
C GLY A 257 -10.48 0.83 6.33
N PHE A 258 -10.06 -0.28 5.72
CA PHE A 258 -10.24 -0.63 4.31
C PHE A 258 -10.38 -2.14 4.14
N VAL A 259 -10.87 -2.56 2.98
CA VAL A 259 -10.81 -3.96 2.53
C VAL A 259 -9.89 -4.10 1.33
N ALA A 260 -9.17 -5.22 1.24
CA ALA A 260 -8.42 -5.59 0.05
C ALA A 260 -9.00 -6.87 -0.58
N ARG A 261 -9.19 -6.82 -1.90
CA ARG A 261 -9.74 -7.90 -2.72
C ARG A 261 -8.79 -8.19 -3.89
N SER A 262 -8.69 -9.43 -4.31
CA SER A 262 -8.20 -9.70 -5.66
C SER A 262 -9.38 -9.68 -6.63
N LEU A 263 -9.16 -9.12 -7.81
CA LEU A 263 -10.09 -9.12 -8.92
C LEU A 263 -9.41 -9.77 -10.12
N SER A 264 -9.94 -10.91 -10.58
CA SER A 264 -9.42 -11.59 -11.77
C SER A 264 -10.44 -11.58 -12.88
N LEU A 265 -9.98 -11.34 -14.11
CA LEU A 265 -10.78 -11.38 -15.32
C LEU A 265 -10.09 -12.32 -16.32
N GLU A 266 -10.83 -13.32 -16.78
CA GLU A 266 -10.40 -14.15 -17.89
C GLU A 266 -10.39 -13.35 -19.21
N PRO A 267 -9.65 -13.80 -20.24
CA PRO A 267 -9.65 -13.13 -21.54
C PRO A 267 -11.06 -12.90 -22.07
N ARG A 268 -11.36 -11.68 -22.49
CA ARG A 268 -12.67 -11.21 -22.99
C ARG A 268 -13.78 -11.12 -21.94
N ALA A 269 -13.48 -11.39 -20.66
CA ALA A 269 -14.45 -11.18 -19.59
C ALA A 269 -14.64 -9.69 -19.29
N ALA A 270 -15.84 -9.38 -18.81
CA ALA A 270 -16.17 -8.03 -18.37
C ALA A 270 -17.16 -8.07 -17.20
N SER A 271 -16.94 -7.20 -16.23
CA SER A 271 -17.90 -7.00 -15.14
C SER A 271 -19.17 -6.32 -15.65
N PRO A 272 -20.30 -6.41 -14.91
CA PRO A 272 -21.41 -5.49 -15.08
C PRO A 272 -20.99 -4.03 -14.92
N ARG A 273 -21.74 -3.12 -15.53
CA ARG A 273 -21.63 -1.69 -15.20
C ARG A 273 -22.16 -1.46 -13.79
N HIS A 274 -21.43 -0.71 -13.00
CA HIS A 274 -21.78 -0.50 -11.59
C HIS A 274 -21.18 0.80 -11.06
N ARG A 275 -21.68 1.24 -9.90
CA ARG A 275 -21.11 2.35 -9.12
C ARG A 275 -20.91 1.95 -7.66
N ARG A 276 -20.03 2.66 -6.95
CA ARG A 276 -19.78 2.48 -5.53
C ARG A 276 -19.77 3.82 -4.81
N ALA A 277 -20.22 3.79 -3.57
CA ALA A 277 -20.22 4.95 -2.69
C ALA A 277 -18.86 5.22 -2.03
N GLU A 278 -18.01 4.19 -1.92
CA GLU A 278 -16.70 4.30 -1.29
C GLU A 278 -15.61 4.62 -2.31
N PRO A 279 -14.50 5.23 -1.86
CA PRO A 279 -13.27 5.29 -2.63
C PRO A 279 -12.78 3.89 -3.01
N GLU A 280 -12.38 3.72 -4.25
CA GLU A 280 -11.89 2.46 -4.79
C GLU A 280 -10.61 2.71 -5.59
N VAL A 281 -9.58 1.94 -5.29
CA VAL A 281 -8.29 2.00 -5.97
C VAL A 281 -7.97 0.64 -6.57
N ILE A 282 -7.60 0.65 -7.84
CA ILE A 282 -7.23 -0.53 -8.63
C ILE A 282 -5.72 -0.48 -8.86
N PHE A 283 -5.01 -1.49 -8.41
CA PHE A 283 -3.61 -1.74 -8.73
C PHE A 283 -3.50 -2.98 -9.61
N LEU A 284 -3.02 -2.83 -10.84
CA LEU A 284 -2.89 -3.97 -11.74
C LEU A 284 -1.63 -4.76 -11.42
N HIS A 285 -1.82 -6.03 -11.08
CA HIS A 285 -0.73 -6.96 -10.79
C HIS A 285 -0.24 -7.67 -12.04
N GLU A 286 -1.16 -8.24 -12.83
CA GLU A 286 -0.83 -9.01 -14.03
C GLU A 286 -1.78 -8.70 -15.19
N GLY A 287 -1.28 -8.83 -16.42
CA GLY A 287 -2.06 -8.75 -17.63
C GLY A 287 -2.32 -7.34 -18.13
N ALA A 288 -3.53 -7.09 -18.62
CA ALA A 288 -3.99 -5.77 -19.06
C ALA A 288 -5.46 -5.60 -18.67
N LEU A 289 -5.76 -4.52 -17.98
CA LEU A 289 -7.10 -4.21 -17.49
C LEU A 289 -7.59 -2.90 -18.12
N PHE A 290 -8.77 -2.94 -18.70
CA PHE A 290 -9.47 -1.76 -19.21
C PHE A 290 -10.58 -1.39 -18.23
N ILE A 291 -10.55 -0.14 -17.77
CA ILE A 291 -11.56 0.43 -16.88
C ILE A 291 -12.34 1.47 -17.68
N GLU A 292 -13.59 1.14 -17.99
CA GLU A 292 -14.51 2.10 -18.58
C GLU A 292 -15.14 2.93 -17.46
N VAL A 293 -14.97 4.24 -17.49
CA VAL A 293 -15.54 5.17 -16.50
C VAL A 293 -16.28 6.28 -17.23
N GLU A 294 -17.60 6.39 -17.02
CA GLU A 294 -18.46 7.43 -17.65
C GLU A 294 -18.24 7.55 -19.17
N GLY A 295 -17.96 6.42 -19.84
CA GLY A 295 -17.75 6.35 -21.29
C GLY A 295 -16.32 6.63 -21.77
N GLU A 296 -15.39 6.94 -20.88
CA GLU A 296 -13.95 6.98 -21.16
C GLU A 296 -13.32 5.62 -20.81
N SER A 297 -12.28 5.22 -21.53
CA SER A 297 -11.54 3.97 -21.28
C SER A 297 -10.14 4.28 -20.80
N ILE A 298 -9.78 3.68 -19.67
CA ILE A 298 -8.45 3.73 -19.07
C ILE A 298 -7.84 2.31 -19.16
N GLU A 299 -6.73 2.18 -19.84
CA GLU A 299 -5.96 0.93 -19.86
C GLU A 299 -4.91 0.96 -18.77
N LEU A 300 -4.80 -0.11 -17.98
CA LEU A 300 -3.75 -0.34 -16.99
C LEU A 300 -2.79 -1.42 -17.48
N ALA A 301 -1.50 -1.17 -17.28
CA ALA A 301 -0.41 -2.13 -17.37
C ALA A 301 0.03 -2.57 -15.96
N PRO A 302 0.76 -3.69 -15.80
CA PRO A 302 1.26 -4.14 -14.50
C PRO A 302 2.05 -3.07 -13.75
N GLY A 303 1.69 -2.86 -12.48
CA GLY A 303 2.24 -1.82 -11.62
C GLY A 303 1.51 -0.47 -11.70
N ASP A 304 0.59 -0.27 -12.64
CA ASP A 304 -0.23 0.95 -12.70
C ASP A 304 -1.29 0.97 -11.59
N THR A 305 -1.56 2.16 -11.08
CA THR A 305 -2.58 2.42 -10.06
C THR A 305 -3.61 3.40 -10.60
N PHE A 306 -4.89 3.10 -10.39
CA PHE A 306 -5.98 4.00 -10.78
C PHE A 306 -6.97 4.20 -9.62
N SER A 307 -7.19 5.46 -9.25
CA SER A 307 -8.21 5.85 -8.28
C SER A 307 -9.53 6.10 -9.01
N VAL A 308 -10.50 5.20 -8.84
CA VAL A 308 -11.82 5.32 -9.46
C VAL A 308 -12.60 6.44 -8.77
N PRO A 309 -13.19 7.42 -9.51
CA PRO A 309 -14.02 8.45 -8.90
C PRO A 309 -15.22 7.83 -8.18
N THR A 310 -15.44 8.26 -6.92
CA THR A 310 -16.58 7.83 -6.11
C THR A 310 -17.90 8.17 -6.83
N GLY A 311 -18.84 7.21 -6.85
CA GLY A 311 -20.14 7.37 -7.50
C GLY A 311 -20.14 7.26 -9.03
N ALA A 312 -18.97 7.33 -9.69
CA ALA A 312 -18.91 7.17 -11.14
C ALA A 312 -19.31 5.76 -11.58
N VAL A 313 -20.02 5.64 -12.69
CA VAL A 313 -20.33 4.36 -13.32
C VAL A 313 -19.06 3.83 -13.98
N ARG A 314 -18.69 2.58 -13.64
CA ARG A 314 -17.53 1.90 -14.20
C ARG A 314 -17.82 0.45 -14.59
N ARG A 315 -16.94 -0.07 -15.43
CA ARG A 315 -16.90 -1.46 -15.87
C ARG A 315 -15.45 -1.88 -16.05
N PHE A 316 -15.12 -3.06 -15.60
CA PHE A 316 -13.81 -3.69 -15.79
C PHE A 316 -13.86 -4.65 -16.98
N ARG A 317 -12.83 -4.63 -17.82
CA ARG A 317 -12.71 -5.53 -18.98
C ARG A 317 -11.28 -6.06 -19.10
N ALA A 318 -11.13 -7.34 -19.43
CA ALA A 318 -9.91 -7.91 -19.98
C ALA A 318 -10.10 -8.20 -21.46
N GLU A 319 -9.07 -7.97 -22.28
CA GLU A 319 -9.16 -8.26 -23.72
C GLU A 319 -8.46 -9.58 -24.07
N GLY A 320 -7.26 -9.54 -24.57
CA GLY A 320 -6.55 -10.74 -25.08
C GLY A 320 -5.86 -11.58 -24.00
N ARG A 321 -5.72 -11.11 -22.78
CA ARG A 321 -5.01 -11.77 -21.68
C ARG A 321 -5.84 -11.71 -20.42
N ARG A 322 -5.59 -12.66 -19.50
CA ARG A 322 -6.11 -12.60 -18.13
C ARG A 322 -5.56 -11.35 -17.46
N ALA A 323 -6.40 -10.69 -16.65
CA ALA A 323 -5.99 -9.58 -15.79
C ALA A 323 -6.18 -9.97 -14.31
N VAL A 324 -5.22 -9.62 -13.47
CA VAL A 324 -5.30 -9.76 -12.01
C VAL A 324 -4.96 -8.44 -11.37
N ALA A 325 -5.88 -7.91 -10.59
CA ALA A 325 -5.72 -6.64 -9.88
C ALA A 325 -5.94 -6.80 -8.38
N LEU A 326 -5.23 -6.01 -7.59
CA LEU A 326 -5.55 -5.75 -6.20
C LEU A 326 -6.51 -4.55 -6.17
N VAL A 327 -7.63 -4.72 -5.48
CA VAL A 327 -8.66 -3.68 -5.29
C VAL A 327 -8.74 -3.31 -3.83
N THR A 328 -8.44 -2.05 -3.52
CA THR A 328 -8.58 -1.49 -2.16
C THR A 328 -9.81 -0.60 -2.11
N ARG A 329 -10.68 -0.82 -1.13
CA ARG A 329 -11.88 0.01 -0.90
C ARG A 329 -11.88 0.57 0.50
N GLY A 330 -12.27 1.83 0.63
CA GLY A 330 -12.47 2.48 1.93
C GLY A 330 -13.58 1.79 2.74
N SER A 331 -13.46 1.83 4.08
CA SER A 331 -14.32 1.14 5.02
C SER A 331 -14.05 -0.36 5.19
N ASP A 332 -14.17 -0.85 6.42
CA ASP A 332 -14.17 -2.30 6.72
C ASP A 332 -15.46 -3.00 6.24
N HIS A 333 -16.53 -2.23 5.98
CA HIS A 333 -17.82 -2.73 5.49
C HIS A 333 -18.30 -1.84 4.33
N PRO A 334 -17.66 -1.93 3.14
CA PRO A 334 -18.09 -1.17 1.98
C PRO A 334 -19.52 -1.56 1.58
N ALA A 335 -20.28 -0.60 1.07
CA ALA A 335 -21.63 -0.85 0.58
C ALA A 335 -21.63 -1.78 -0.63
N LYS A 336 -22.71 -2.48 -0.85
CA LYS A 336 -22.91 -3.25 -2.08
C LYS A 336 -22.82 -2.34 -3.30
N ALA A 337 -22.10 -2.77 -4.33
CA ALA A 337 -22.11 -2.06 -5.61
C ALA A 337 -23.53 -1.99 -6.19
N GLU A 338 -23.91 -0.82 -6.67
CA GLU A 338 -25.17 -0.59 -7.40
C GLU A 338 -24.94 -0.86 -8.89
N LEU A 339 -25.74 -1.76 -9.47
CA LEU A 339 -25.68 -2.04 -10.89
C LEU A 339 -26.33 -0.89 -11.67
N ASP A 340 -25.69 -0.51 -12.79
CA ASP A 340 -26.19 0.43 -13.76
C ASP A 340 -26.80 -0.36 -14.92
N GLY A 341 -28.14 -0.50 -14.87
CA GLY A 341 -28.93 -1.39 -15.71
C GLY A 341 -29.02 -1.01 -17.17
#